data_46df6d7d6a3770bbb4d95c72f11062e1
#
_entry.id   46df6d7d6a3770bbb4d95c72f11062e1
#
_cell.length_a   1.000
_cell.length_b   1.000
_cell.length_c   1.000
_cell.angle_alpha   90.00
_cell.angle_beta   90.00
_cell.angle_gamma   90.00
#
_symmetry.space_group_name_H-M   'P 1'
#
loop_
_entity.id
_entity.type
_entity.pdbx_description
1 polymer ?
#
loop_
_entity_poly.entity_id
_entity_poly.type
_entity_poly.pdbx_seq_one_letter_code
_entity_poly.pdbx_strand_id
1 'polypeptide(L)'
;MRSHYCGDVNKSHVGQEVTLVGWVNRSRDLGGVVFLDLRDREGLIQVVYDPDLPEVFDVASTLRSEFCVQVKGVVRARPDSQVNAHMRTGEIEVLGKELIIINAADPLPLSMDNFQNNSEEQRLKYRYLDLRRPEMAQRLIFRAKVTSAVRRFMDSNGFLDIETPILTKATPEGARDYLVPSRTYKGQFFALPQSPQLFKQLLMMSGFDRYYQIVKCFRDEDLRADRQPEFTQIDIETSFMSSEQVMQKTEEMVRGLFLELLNVDLGEFPTMTYAEAMRRFGSDKPDLRNPLELVDVADLVKDVEFAVFNGPANDVEGRVAVIRVPGGAELSRKQIDDYTKYVGIYGARGLAWMKVNDLAAGMEGIQSPVLKFLNEDIVKALLERTGAQSGDIILFGADKANVVAEAMGALRLKLGEDFNLLKGEWAPLWVVDFPMFEKADGRLYAVHHPFTAPRGVTPAELEANPAETVSDAYDMVLNGTELGGGSVRIHNQEMQATVFRILGITDEEAKEKFGFLLEALRYGTPPHAGLAFGLDRLVMLMTGASSIRDVMAFPKTTTAACPLTNAPGEANPQQLVELGIKVAEKAADKAEV
;
A
#
# COMPACT_ATOMS: atom_id res chain seq x y z
N MET A 1 5.38 -38.16 13.17
CA MET A 1 5.19 -37.26 12.02
C MET A 1 3.75 -37.38 11.57
N ARG A 2 3.12 -36.29 11.12
CA ARG A 2 1.73 -36.31 10.63
C ARG A 2 1.57 -37.14 9.36
N SER A 3 0.44 -37.79 9.20
CA SER A 3 0.05 -38.44 7.94
C SER A 3 -0.66 -37.43 6.99
N HIS A 4 -1.45 -36.52 7.54
CA HIS A 4 -2.25 -35.52 6.84
C HIS A 4 -2.26 -34.20 7.61
N TYR A 5 -2.55 -33.10 6.92
CA TYR A 5 -2.97 -31.87 7.57
C TYR A 5 -4.44 -31.97 7.99
N CYS A 6 -4.81 -31.31 9.09
CA CYS A 6 -6.17 -31.35 9.63
C CYS A 6 -7.22 -30.92 8.62
N GLY A 7 -6.99 -29.81 7.92
CA GLY A 7 -7.93 -29.27 6.94
C GLY A 7 -8.03 -30.08 5.63
N ASP A 8 -7.12 -31.00 5.37
CA ASP A 8 -7.08 -31.78 4.13
C ASP A 8 -7.76 -33.16 4.26
N VAL A 9 -8.09 -33.57 5.49
CA VAL A 9 -8.84 -34.80 5.70
C VAL A 9 -10.29 -34.62 5.21
N ASN A 10 -10.80 -35.59 4.46
CA ASN A 10 -12.11 -35.54 3.83
C ASN A 10 -12.76 -36.91 3.75
N LYS A 11 -13.94 -37.01 3.13
CA LYS A 11 -14.72 -38.25 3.00
C LYS A 11 -13.97 -39.43 2.38
N SER A 12 -13.00 -39.18 1.51
CA SER A 12 -12.20 -40.25 0.89
C SER A 12 -11.30 -40.98 1.88
N HIS A 13 -11.06 -40.39 3.05
CA HIS A 13 -10.25 -40.97 4.13
C HIS A 13 -11.06 -41.76 5.15
N VAL A 14 -12.40 -41.83 5.01
CA VAL A 14 -13.26 -42.59 5.94
C VAL A 14 -12.79 -44.05 6.02
N GLY A 15 -12.62 -44.54 7.25
CA GLY A 15 -12.10 -45.86 7.57
C GLY A 15 -10.56 -45.95 7.66
N GLN A 16 -9.86 -44.91 7.25
CA GLN A 16 -8.38 -44.86 7.35
C GLN A 16 -7.94 -44.35 8.72
N GLU A 17 -6.81 -44.89 9.18
CA GLU A 17 -6.11 -44.38 10.34
C GLU A 17 -5.26 -43.19 9.94
N VAL A 18 -5.36 -42.10 10.69
CA VAL A 18 -4.60 -40.84 10.47
C VAL A 18 -3.85 -40.45 11.74
N THR A 19 -2.68 -39.82 11.53
CA THR A 19 -1.89 -39.17 12.57
C THR A 19 -1.91 -37.66 12.28
N LEU A 20 -2.48 -36.90 13.18
CA LEU A 20 -2.61 -35.45 13.08
C LEU A 20 -1.84 -34.78 14.21
N VAL A 21 -1.26 -33.62 13.92
CA VAL A 21 -0.56 -32.79 14.90
C VAL A 21 -1.00 -31.34 14.74
N GLY A 22 -1.16 -30.66 15.87
CA GLY A 22 -1.60 -29.27 15.86
C GLY A 22 -1.87 -28.76 17.26
N TRP A 23 -2.69 -27.75 17.32
CA TRP A 23 -3.07 -27.07 18.55
C TRP A 23 -4.55 -27.28 18.86
N VAL A 24 -4.86 -27.44 20.15
CA VAL A 24 -6.23 -27.47 20.64
C VAL A 24 -6.87 -26.11 20.44
N ASN A 25 -7.75 -26.01 19.44
CA ASN A 25 -8.53 -24.80 19.22
C ASN A 25 -9.65 -24.67 20.25
N ARG A 26 -10.36 -25.76 20.48
CA ARG A 26 -11.42 -25.85 21.47
C ARG A 26 -11.57 -27.30 21.96
N SER A 27 -11.81 -27.46 23.26
CA SER A 27 -12.19 -28.74 23.85
C SER A 27 -13.50 -28.60 24.59
N ARG A 28 -14.41 -29.56 24.44
CA ARG A 28 -15.75 -29.59 25.03
C ARG A 28 -16.04 -30.97 25.56
N ASP A 29 -16.45 -31.07 26.80
CA ASP A 29 -17.04 -32.29 27.36
C ASP A 29 -18.57 -32.17 27.30
N LEU A 30 -19.20 -33.01 26.51
CA LEU A 30 -20.64 -33.04 26.32
C LEU A 30 -21.17 -34.43 26.66
N GLY A 31 -21.67 -34.57 27.89
CA GLY A 31 -22.29 -35.81 28.31
C GLY A 31 -21.32 -36.99 28.47
N GLY A 32 -20.06 -36.73 28.85
CA GLY A 32 -19.04 -37.74 29.01
C GLY A 32 -18.31 -38.17 27.75
N VAL A 33 -18.42 -37.37 26.68
CA VAL A 33 -17.64 -37.51 25.45
C VAL A 33 -16.87 -36.21 25.22
N VAL A 34 -15.57 -36.29 24.96
CA VAL A 34 -14.73 -35.13 24.68
C VAL A 34 -14.65 -34.88 23.20
N PHE A 35 -15.05 -33.67 22.78
CA PHE A 35 -14.92 -33.16 21.43
C PHE A 35 -13.77 -32.17 21.38
N LEU A 36 -12.77 -32.49 20.59
CA LEU A 36 -11.58 -31.68 20.36
C LEU A 36 -11.60 -31.09 18.96
N ASP A 37 -11.59 -29.78 18.83
CA ASP A 37 -11.29 -29.11 17.58
C ASP A 37 -9.78 -28.91 17.48
N LEU A 38 -9.12 -29.69 16.64
CA LEU A 38 -7.70 -29.63 16.39
C LEU A 38 -7.39 -28.74 15.20
N ARG A 39 -6.47 -27.79 15.37
CA ARG A 39 -6.09 -26.81 14.35
C ARG A 39 -4.66 -27.00 13.93
N ASP A 40 -4.43 -26.94 12.62
CA ASP A 40 -3.12 -26.73 12.04
C ASP A 40 -3.18 -25.63 10.95
N ARG A 41 -2.12 -25.52 10.15
CA ARG A 41 -2.03 -24.52 9.08
C ARG A 41 -3.16 -24.61 8.04
N GLU A 42 -3.62 -25.81 7.73
CA GLU A 42 -4.60 -26.05 6.68
C GLU A 42 -6.06 -26.01 7.18
N GLY A 43 -6.27 -25.99 8.48
CA GLY A 43 -7.60 -25.81 9.06
C GLY A 43 -7.89 -26.59 10.31
N LEU A 44 -9.17 -26.84 10.55
CA LEU A 44 -9.73 -27.50 11.73
C LEU A 44 -10.26 -28.89 11.38
N ILE A 45 -10.17 -29.80 12.34
CA ILE A 45 -10.86 -31.09 12.31
C ILE A 45 -11.37 -31.42 13.71
N GLN A 46 -12.56 -32.04 13.79
CA GLN A 46 -13.08 -32.54 15.05
C GLN A 46 -12.53 -33.93 15.35
N VAL A 47 -12.03 -34.12 16.56
CA VAL A 47 -11.62 -35.41 17.10
C VAL A 47 -12.54 -35.75 18.28
N VAL A 48 -12.98 -36.98 18.36
CA VAL A 48 -13.88 -37.46 19.41
C VAL A 48 -13.19 -38.50 20.27
N TYR A 49 -13.25 -38.34 21.57
CA TYR A 49 -12.76 -39.30 22.53
C TYR A 49 -13.91 -39.84 23.37
N ASP A 50 -14.16 -41.12 23.22
CA ASP A 50 -15.18 -41.84 24.00
C ASP A 50 -14.62 -42.40 25.29
N PRO A 51 -15.43 -42.53 26.37
CA PRO A 51 -15.02 -43.14 27.63
C PRO A 51 -14.68 -44.64 27.54
N ASP A 52 -14.95 -45.25 26.38
CA ASP A 52 -14.61 -46.67 26.12
C ASP A 52 -13.10 -46.93 26.10
N LEU A 53 -12.31 -45.86 25.92
CA LEU A 53 -10.84 -45.87 26.06
C LEU A 53 -10.42 -44.99 27.26
N PRO A 54 -10.58 -45.46 28.51
CA PRO A 54 -10.50 -44.61 29.69
C PRO A 54 -9.12 -43.90 29.86
N GLU A 55 -8.03 -44.55 29.53
CA GLU A 55 -6.69 -43.94 29.65
C GLU A 55 -6.51 -42.73 28.71
N VAL A 56 -6.99 -42.82 27.47
CA VAL A 56 -6.92 -41.75 26.49
C VAL A 56 -7.97 -40.68 26.82
N PHE A 57 -9.16 -41.09 27.23
CA PHE A 57 -10.22 -40.18 27.66
C PHE A 57 -9.79 -39.30 28.83
N ASP A 58 -9.12 -39.85 29.82
CA ASP A 58 -8.62 -39.10 30.98
C ASP A 58 -7.61 -38.01 30.52
N VAL A 59 -6.72 -38.33 29.61
CA VAL A 59 -5.81 -37.34 29.00
C VAL A 59 -6.58 -36.28 28.22
N ALA A 60 -7.55 -36.70 27.40
CA ALA A 60 -8.36 -35.76 26.58
C ALA A 60 -9.15 -34.78 27.46
N SER A 61 -9.62 -35.22 28.64
CA SER A 61 -10.33 -34.38 29.59
C SER A 61 -9.47 -33.28 30.24
N THR A 62 -8.14 -33.40 30.16
CA THR A 62 -7.21 -32.37 30.68
C THR A 62 -6.86 -31.31 29.67
N LEU A 63 -7.23 -31.47 28.40
CA LEU A 63 -6.85 -30.56 27.30
C LEU A 63 -7.42 -29.17 27.51
N ARG A 64 -6.58 -28.18 27.27
CA ARG A 64 -6.95 -26.75 27.23
C ARG A 64 -6.54 -26.10 25.93
N SER A 65 -7.09 -24.93 25.68
CA SER A 65 -6.79 -24.14 24.49
C SER A 65 -5.30 -23.98 24.27
N GLU A 66 -4.88 -24.15 23.03
CA GLU A 66 -3.52 -23.99 22.52
C GLU A 66 -2.50 -25.04 23.05
N PHE A 67 -2.95 -26.11 23.70
CA PHE A 67 -2.05 -27.26 23.89
C PHE A 67 -1.62 -27.81 22.54
N CYS A 68 -0.33 -28.06 22.37
CA CYS A 68 0.21 -28.72 21.19
C CYS A 68 0.12 -30.23 21.37
N VAL A 69 -0.59 -30.92 20.50
CA VAL A 69 -0.91 -32.33 20.64
C VAL A 69 -0.69 -33.14 19.36
N GLN A 70 -0.47 -34.44 19.52
CA GLN A 70 -0.56 -35.43 18.47
C GLN A 70 -1.74 -36.34 18.72
N VAL A 71 -2.56 -36.52 17.72
CA VAL A 71 -3.73 -37.38 17.71
C VAL A 71 -3.53 -38.51 16.70
N LYS A 72 -3.87 -39.74 17.09
CA LYS A 72 -3.98 -40.85 16.17
C LYS A 72 -5.37 -41.45 16.28
N GLY A 73 -6.05 -41.68 15.17
CA GLY A 73 -7.40 -42.20 15.19
C GLY A 73 -7.90 -42.58 13.80
N VAL A 74 -9.16 -42.99 13.72
CA VAL A 74 -9.79 -43.42 12.48
C VAL A 74 -10.81 -42.37 12.03
N VAL A 75 -10.74 -42.01 10.76
CA VAL A 75 -11.69 -41.08 10.15
C VAL A 75 -13.04 -41.78 9.99
N ARG A 76 -14.12 -41.10 10.44
CA ARG A 76 -15.50 -41.56 10.22
C ARG A 76 -16.38 -40.43 9.71
N ALA A 77 -17.45 -40.77 9.01
CA ALA A 77 -18.47 -39.82 8.61
C ALA A 77 -19.28 -39.36 9.83
N ARG A 78 -19.60 -38.07 9.91
CA ARG A 78 -20.57 -37.59 10.91
C ARG A 78 -21.99 -38.02 10.49
N PRO A 79 -22.88 -38.29 11.47
CA PRO A 79 -24.31 -38.41 11.18
C PRO A 79 -24.80 -37.13 10.47
N ASP A 80 -25.77 -37.25 9.55
CA ASP A 80 -26.31 -36.14 8.78
C ASP A 80 -26.79 -34.97 9.66
N SER A 81 -27.38 -35.29 10.83
CA SER A 81 -27.83 -34.30 11.81
C SER A 81 -26.69 -33.53 12.52
N GLN A 82 -25.44 -33.99 12.41
CA GLN A 82 -24.27 -33.43 13.05
C GLN A 82 -23.24 -32.83 12.07
N VAL A 83 -23.58 -32.84 10.78
CA VAL A 83 -22.74 -32.21 9.75
C VAL A 83 -22.66 -30.70 10.01
N ASN A 84 -21.44 -30.15 10.03
CA ASN A 84 -21.18 -28.72 10.18
C ASN A 84 -20.80 -28.10 8.83
N ALA A 85 -21.77 -27.45 8.17
CA ALA A 85 -21.56 -26.81 6.88
C ALA A 85 -20.58 -25.60 6.92
N HIS A 86 -20.31 -25.06 8.10
CA HIS A 86 -19.37 -23.93 8.29
C HIS A 86 -17.92 -24.37 8.45
N MET A 87 -17.65 -25.65 8.42
CA MET A 87 -16.34 -26.23 8.59
C MET A 87 -15.97 -27.09 7.38
N ARG A 88 -14.82 -26.83 6.76
CA ARG A 88 -14.36 -27.57 5.56
C ARG A 88 -14.37 -29.08 5.77
N THR A 89 -14.02 -29.53 6.96
CA THR A 89 -14.01 -30.95 7.36
C THR A 89 -15.29 -31.38 8.09
N GLY A 90 -16.35 -30.56 8.03
CA GLY A 90 -17.56 -30.73 8.85
C GLY A 90 -18.41 -31.96 8.55
N GLU A 91 -18.14 -32.70 7.47
CA GLU A 91 -18.81 -33.96 7.12
C GLU A 91 -18.16 -35.19 7.75
N ILE A 92 -16.94 -35.03 8.29
CA ILE A 92 -16.17 -36.11 8.91
C ILE A 92 -15.67 -35.70 10.30
N GLU A 93 -15.24 -36.69 11.04
CA GLU A 93 -14.55 -36.53 12.32
C GLU A 93 -13.55 -37.67 12.50
N VAL A 94 -12.67 -37.54 13.45
CA VAL A 94 -11.70 -38.59 13.82
C VAL A 94 -12.11 -39.22 15.15
N LEU A 95 -12.30 -40.52 15.17
CA LEU A 95 -12.40 -41.27 16.42
C LEU A 95 -11.00 -41.46 16.99
N GLY A 96 -10.66 -40.70 18.02
CA GLY A 96 -9.32 -40.70 18.63
C GLY A 96 -9.04 -42.00 19.36
N LYS A 97 -7.87 -42.60 19.10
CA LYS A 97 -7.37 -43.81 19.73
C LYS A 97 -6.14 -43.56 20.59
N GLU A 98 -5.31 -42.62 20.19
CA GLU A 98 -4.12 -42.20 20.92
C GLU A 98 -4.07 -40.68 20.97
N LEU A 99 -3.55 -40.16 22.09
CA LEU A 99 -3.36 -38.73 22.31
C LEU A 99 -2.07 -38.49 23.07
N ILE A 100 -1.22 -37.66 22.53
CA ILE A 100 0.04 -37.26 23.16
C ILE A 100 0.01 -35.74 23.31
N ILE A 101 0.14 -35.25 24.52
CA ILE A 101 0.41 -33.84 24.78
C ILE A 101 1.89 -33.61 24.53
N ILE A 102 2.20 -32.95 23.40
CA ILE A 102 3.59 -32.62 23.04
C ILE A 102 4.08 -31.50 23.96
N ASN A 103 3.23 -30.48 24.12
CA ASN A 103 3.52 -29.35 24.99
C ASN A 103 2.21 -28.71 25.48
N ALA A 104 2.11 -28.50 26.80
CA ALA A 104 1.00 -27.77 27.39
C ALA A 104 1.19 -26.25 27.19
N ALA A 105 0.10 -25.50 27.28
CA ALA A 105 0.11 -24.05 27.21
C ALA A 105 -0.37 -23.44 28.53
N ASP A 106 0.28 -22.36 28.95
CA ASP A 106 -0.25 -21.47 29.96
C ASP A 106 -1.48 -20.69 29.46
N PRO A 107 -2.26 -20.07 30.34
CA PRO A 107 -3.32 -19.17 29.89
C PRO A 107 -2.79 -18.09 28.96
N LEU A 108 -3.46 -17.94 27.81
CA LEU A 108 -2.99 -17.04 26.76
C LEU A 108 -3.13 -15.56 27.15
N PRO A 109 -2.14 -14.73 26.80
CA PRO A 109 -2.21 -13.27 26.98
C PRO A 109 -3.09 -12.57 25.95
N LEU A 110 -3.63 -13.31 24.97
CA LEU A 110 -4.50 -12.83 23.90
C LEU A 110 -5.81 -13.63 23.87
N SER A 111 -6.91 -12.96 23.47
CA SER A 111 -8.11 -13.65 23.05
C SER A 111 -7.93 -14.20 21.63
N MET A 112 -8.06 -15.51 21.46
CA MET A 112 -7.99 -16.16 20.14
C MET A 112 -9.31 -16.11 19.39
N ASP A 113 -10.44 -16.10 20.11
CA ASP A 113 -11.78 -16.11 19.50
C ASP A 113 -12.27 -14.73 19.08
N ASN A 114 -11.88 -13.69 19.81
CA ASN A 114 -12.28 -12.31 19.54
C ASN A 114 -11.07 -11.37 19.59
N PHE A 115 -10.45 -11.18 18.41
CA PHE A 115 -9.27 -10.33 18.29
C PHE A 115 -9.56 -8.84 18.55
N GLN A 116 -10.83 -8.40 18.44
CA GLN A 116 -11.22 -7.01 18.73
C GLN A 116 -10.99 -6.64 20.20
N ASN A 117 -10.90 -7.62 21.07
CA ASN A 117 -10.55 -7.44 22.48
C ASN A 117 -9.04 -7.26 22.71
N ASN A 118 -8.21 -7.45 21.70
CA ASN A 118 -6.77 -7.31 21.79
C ASN A 118 -6.32 -5.97 21.21
N SER A 119 -5.51 -5.20 21.95
CA SER A 119 -4.87 -4.01 21.41
C SER A 119 -3.83 -4.37 20.35
N GLU A 120 -3.53 -3.44 19.44
CA GLU A 120 -2.49 -3.65 18.44
C GLU A 120 -1.12 -3.93 19.09
N GLU A 121 -0.81 -3.25 20.17
CA GLU A 121 0.43 -3.47 20.94
C GLU A 121 0.53 -4.91 21.48
N GLN A 122 -0.55 -5.43 22.05
CA GLN A 122 -0.59 -6.84 22.52
C GLN A 122 -0.43 -7.81 21.34
N ARG A 123 -1.11 -7.57 20.23
CA ARG A 123 -1.01 -8.39 19.03
C ARG A 123 0.41 -8.40 18.45
N LEU A 124 1.11 -7.28 18.47
CA LEU A 124 2.50 -7.18 18.02
C LEU A 124 3.48 -7.79 19.02
N LYS A 125 3.24 -7.64 20.32
CA LYS A 125 4.06 -8.24 21.36
C LYS A 125 4.01 -9.78 21.33
N TYR A 126 2.82 -10.33 21.16
CA TYR A 126 2.56 -11.76 21.08
C TYR A 126 2.25 -12.20 19.64
N ARG A 127 2.97 -11.63 18.68
CA ARG A 127 2.68 -11.80 17.26
C ARG A 127 2.62 -13.25 16.81
N TYR A 128 3.46 -14.12 17.35
CA TYR A 128 3.46 -15.56 17.09
C TYR A 128 2.16 -16.27 17.52
N LEU A 129 1.43 -15.73 18.49
CA LEU A 129 0.09 -16.20 18.84
C LEU A 129 -0.98 -15.58 17.92
N ASP A 130 -0.88 -14.29 17.65
CA ASP A 130 -1.80 -13.58 16.75
C ASP A 130 -1.78 -14.22 15.35
N LEU A 131 -0.61 -14.68 14.88
CA LEU A 131 -0.45 -15.37 13.60
C LEU A 131 -1.08 -16.78 13.56
N ARG A 132 -1.40 -17.40 14.71
CA ARG A 132 -2.15 -18.66 14.75
C ARG A 132 -3.63 -18.47 14.39
N ARG A 133 -4.14 -17.24 14.52
CA ARG A 133 -5.54 -16.96 14.13
C ARG A 133 -5.73 -17.19 12.65
N PRO A 134 -6.81 -17.87 12.21
CA PRO A 134 -7.01 -18.21 10.80
C PRO A 134 -6.93 -17.02 9.85
N GLU A 135 -7.50 -15.88 10.23
CA GLU A 135 -7.49 -14.65 9.42
C GLU A 135 -6.07 -14.16 9.13
N MET A 136 -5.22 -14.14 10.17
CA MET A 136 -3.82 -13.70 10.03
C MET A 136 -2.98 -14.73 9.30
N ALA A 137 -3.16 -16.01 9.60
CA ALA A 137 -2.48 -17.10 8.91
C ALA A 137 -2.81 -17.09 7.41
N GLN A 138 -4.07 -16.93 7.04
CA GLN A 138 -4.50 -16.90 5.65
C GLN A 138 -3.90 -15.73 4.86
N ARG A 139 -3.73 -14.56 5.46
CA ARG A 139 -3.07 -13.41 4.82
C ARG A 139 -1.60 -13.71 4.48
N LEU A 140 -0.85 -14.34 5.37
CA LEU A 140 0.54 -14.72 5.11
C LEU A 140 0.66 -15.87 4.11
N ILE A 141 -0.24 -16.85 4.17
CA ILE A 141 -0.32 -17.92 3.18
C ILE A 141 -0.64 -17.34 1.80
N PHE A 142 -1.57 -16.40 1.73
CA PHE A 142 -1.90 -15.71 0.49
C PHE A 142 -0.70 -14.90 -0.04
N ARG A 143 0.01 -14.18 0.83
CA ARG A 143 1.25 -13.49 0.47
C ARG A 143 2.28 -14.45 -0.15
N ALA A 144 2.47 -15.62 0.44
CA ALA A 144 3.36 -16.65 -0.10
C ALA A 144 2.94 -17.11 -1.51
N LYS A 145 1.63 -17.26 -1.74
CA LYS A 145 1.08 -17.59 -3.07
C LYS A 145 1.32 -16.47 -4.08
N VAL A 146 1.15 -15.21 -3.69
CA VAL A 146 1.45 -14.04 -4.54
C VAL A 146 2.92 -14.06 -4.94
N THR A 147 3.83 -14.20 -3.98
CA THR A 147 5.27 -14.27 -4.24
C THR A 147 5.64 -15.41 -5.20
N SER A 148 5.07 -16.58 -4.99
CA SER A 148 5.30 -17.74 -5.87
C SER A 148 4.78 -17.50 -7.29
N ALA A 149 3.61 -16.90 -7.43
CA ALA A 149 3.02 -16.58 -8.74
C ALA A 149 3.83 -15.50 -9.49
N VAL A 150 4.33 -14.49 -8.78
CA VAL A 150 5.24 -13.49 -9.36
C VAL A 150 6.50 -14.14 -9.91
N ARG A 151 7.14 -15.04 -9.15
CA ARG A 151 8.34 -15.74 -9.59
C ARG A 151 8.08 -16.58 -10.84
N ARG A 152 7.00 -17.34 -10.89
CA ARG A 152 6.63 -18.12 -12.08
C ARG A 152 6.43 -17.24 -13.30
N PHE A 153 5.75 -16.11 -13.15
CA PHE A 153 5.55 -15.14 -14.23
C PHE A 153 6.89 -14.59 -14.74
N MET A 154 7.75 -14.15 -13.84
CA MET A 154 9.05 -13.57 -14.19
C MET A 154 9.94 -14.60 -14.90
N ASP A 155 10.06 -15.80 -14.35
CA ASP A 155 10.87 -16.87 -14.92
C ASP A 155 10.38 -17.25 -16.32
N SER A 156 9.07 -17.37 -16.52
CA SER A 156 8.47 -17.71 -17.82
C SER A 156 8.61 -16.58 -18.87
N ASN A 157 8.89 -15.36 -18.46
CA ASN A 157 9.11 -14.20 -19.33
C ASN A 157 10.60 -13.84 -19.50
N GLY A 158 11.51 -14.71 -19.06
CA GLY A 158 12.95 -14.55 -19.25
C GLY A 158 13.62 -13.54 -18.33
N PHE A 159 12.99 -13.20 -17.22
CA PHE A 159 13.59 -12.37 -16.18
C PHE A 159 14.50 -13.19 -15.29
N LEU A 160 15.62 -12.60 -14.90
CA LEU A 160 16.61 -13.22 -14.02
C LEU A 160 16.48 -12.66 -12.61
N ASP A 161 16.35 -13.54 -11.62
CA ASP A 161 16.38 -13.17 -10.20
C ASP A 161 17.83 -12.96 -9.76
N ILE A 162 18.22 -11.70 -9.56
CA ILE A 162 19.60 -11.35 -9.21
C ILE A 162 19.58 -10.53 -7.93
N GLU A 163 20.31 -11.01 -6.91
CA GLU A 163 20.47 -10.29 -5.66
C GLU A 163 21.40 -9.08 -5.81
N THR A 164 21.04 -8.01 -5.12
CA THR A 164 21.84 -6.80 -5.01
C THR A 164 22.26 -6.57 -3.54
N PRO A 165 23.32 -5.80 -3.28
CA PRO A 165 23.81 -5.59 -1.92
C PRO A 165 22.78 -4.94 -1.00
N ILE A 166 22.75 -5.38 0.25
CA ILE A 166 22.03 -4.70 1.35
C ILE A 166 22.95 -3.71 2.08
N LEU A 167 24.23 -4.01 2.21
CA LEU A 167 25.23 -3.07 2.71
C LEU A 167 25.75 -2.23 1.54
N THR A 168 25.21 -1.01 1.41
CA THR A 168 25.49 -0.13 0.28
C THR A 168 26.05 1.21 0.75
N LYS A 169 26.25 2.12 -0.18
CA LYS A 169 26.57 3.51 0.09
C LYS A 169 25.28 4.32 0.23
N ALA A 170 25.25 5.27 1.14
CA ALA A 170 24.13 6.21 1.27
C ALA A 170 23.89 6.97 -0.03
N THR A 171 22.66 6.93 -0.51
CA THR A 171 22.21 7.65 -1.71
C THR A 171 20.96 8.46 -1.37
N PRO A 172 20.91 9.75 -1.69
CA PRO A 172 19.73 10.56 -1.41
C PRO A 172 18.60 10.24 -2.40
N GLU A 173 17.61 9.47 -1.94
CA GLU A 173 16.41 9.11 -2.71
C GLU A 173 15.11 9.66 -2.07
N GLY A 174 15.19 10.76 -1.31
CA GLY A 174 14.03 11.42 -0.71
C GLY A 174 13.77 11.07 0.77
N ALA A 175 13.91 9.83 1.20
CA ALA A 175 13.87 9.43 2.60
C ALA A 175 15.28 9.48 3.23
N ARG A 176 15.37 9.38 4.55
CA ARG A 176 16.66 9.19 5.24
C ARG A 176 17.09 7.73 5.15
N ASP A 177 18.42 7.54 5.08
CA ASP A 177 19.02 6.22 5.10
C ASP A 177 19.21 5.70 6.52
N TYR A 178 19.03 4.39 6.73
CA TYR A 178 19.54 3.71 7.91
C TYR A 178 21.03 3.47 7.76
N LEU A 179 21.83 3.86 8.73
CA LEU A 179 23.28 3.74 8.72
C LEU A 179 23.75 2.52 9.50
N VAL A 180 24.71 1.79 8.95
CA VAL A 180 25.36 0.64 9.56
C VAL A 180 26.87 0.92 9.68
N PRO A 181 27.44 1.04 10.89
CA PRO A 181 28.85 1.37 11.06
C PRO A 181 29.75 0.22 10.64
N SER A 182 30.88 0.56 10.02
CA SER A 182 31.91 -0.40 9.63
C SER A 182 32.93 -0.59 10.77
N ARG A 183 33.12 -1.81 11.22
CA ARG A 183 34.19 -2.13 12.19
C ARG A 183 35.58 -2.03 11.55
N THR A 184 35.69 -2.41 10.29
CA THR A 184 36.96 -2.41 9.55
C THR A 184 37.41 -0.99 9.19
N TYR A 185 36.47 -0.13 8.81
CA TYR A 185 36.71 1.26 8.43
C TYR A 185 36.07 2.18 9.46
N LYS A 186 36.78 2.41 10.57
CA LYS A 186 36.27 3.22 11.68
C LYS A 186 35.89 4.63 11.23
N GLY A 187 34.72 5.08 11.66
CA GLY A 187 34.14 6.36 11.27
C GLY A 187 33.47 6.37 9.89
N GLN A 188 33.42 5.22 9.20
CA GLN A 188 32.71 5.06 7.95
C GLN A 188 31.50 4.15 8.13
N PHE A 189 30.47 4.38 7.32
CA PHE A 189 29.18 3.71 7.43
C PHE A 189 28.74 3.14 6.08
N PHE A 190 28.17 1.94 6.13
CA PHE A 190 27.26 1.50 5.09
C PHE A 190 25.88 2.14 5.32
N ALA A 191 25.06 2.17 4.29
CA ALA A 191 23.63 2.45 4.39
C ALA A 191 22.80 1.26 3.92
N LEU A 192 21.63 1.06 4.53
CA LEU A 192 20.65 0.10 4.03
C LEU A 192 19.93 0.72 2.82
N PRO A 193 19.69 -0.02 1.73
CA PRO A 193 19.18 0.55 0.49
C PRO A 193 17.71 0.94 0.62
N GLN A 194 17.36 2.12 0.10
CA GLN A 194 15.98 2.54 -0.05
C GLN A 194 15.28 1.82 -1.21
N SER A 195 16.05 1.44 -2.21
CA SER A 195 15.71 0.57 -3.32
C SER A 195 17.02 0.09 -4.02
N PRO A 196 17.00 -0.96 -4.85
CA PRO A 196 18.16 -1.38 -5.61
C PRO A 196 18.35 -0.57 -6.91
N GLN A 197 17.87 0.68 -7.00
CA GLN A 197 17.80 1.48 -8.23
C GLN A 197 19.12 1.54 -9.00
N LEU A 198 20.21 1.87 -8.35
CA LEU A 198 21.49 2.03 -9.02
C LEU A 198 22.08 0.69 -9.48
N PHE A 199 21.93 -0.34 -8.67
CA PHE A 199 22.45 -1.67 -8.99
C PHE A 199 21.69 -2.34 -10.14
N LYS A 200 20.36 -2.19 -10.20
CA LYS A 200 19.57 -2.74 -11.31
C LYS A 200 19.91 -2.05 -12.64
N GLN A 201 20.20 -0.75 -12.63
CA GLN A 201 20.71 -0.04 -13.81
C GLN A 201 22.10 -0.58 -14.22
N LEU A 202 23.00 -0.82 -13.28
CA LEU A 202 24.30 -1.45 -13.56
C LEU A 202 24.15 -2.87 -14.13
N LEU A 203 23.14 -3.63 -13.70
CA LEU A 203 22.85 -4.95 -14.26
C LEU A 203 22.40 -4.86 -15.73
N MET A 204 21.67 -3.81 -16.11
CA MET A 204 21.34 -3.56 -17.52
C MET A 204 22.60 -3.22 -18.33
N MET A 205 23.49 -2.38 -17.79
CA MET A 205 24.79 -2.08 -18.39
C MET A 205 25.69 -3.32 -18.47
N SER A 206 25.46 -4.31 -17.63
CA SER A 206 26.16 -5.61 -17.64
C SER A 206 25.59 -6.61 -18.64
N GLY A 207 24.52 -6.26 -19.36
CA GLY A 207 23.94 -7.08 -20.40
C GLY A 207 22.94 -8.15 -19.94
N PHE A 208 22.43 -8.08 -18.72
CA PHE A 208 21.46 -9.05 -18.21
C PHE A 208 20.04 -8.88 -18.76
N ASP A 209 19.73 -7.76 -19.38
CA ASP A 209 18.57 -7.52 -20.22
C ASP A 209 17.22 -7.47 -19.49
N ARG A 210 16.90 -8.46 -18.67
CA ARG A 210 15.67 -8.56 -17.88
C ARG A 210 15.99 -9.03 -16.47
N TYR A 211 15.82 -8.15 -15.51
CA TYR A 211 16.09 -8.37 -14.09
C TYR A 211 14.83 -8.24 -13.28
N TYR A 212 14.68 -9.07 -12.26
CA TYR A 212 13.77 -8.83 -11.15
C TYR A 212 14.38 -9.27 -9.83
N GLN A 213 13.81 -8.74 -8.75
CA GLN A 213 14.13 -9.18 -7.40
C GLN A 213 12.92 -8.91 -6.49
N ILE A 214 12.60 -9.84 -5.59
CA ILE A 214 11.70 -9.59 -4.48
C ILE A 214 12.58 -9.24 -3.29
N VAL A 215 12.69 -7.94 -2.99
CA VAL A 215 13.79 -7.38 -2.20
C VAL A 215 13.29 -6.53 -1.05
N LYS A 216 13.99 -6.60 0.09
CA LYS A 216 13.81 -5.70 1.22
C LYS A 216 14.37 -4.32 0.91
N CYS A 217 13.57 -3.29 1.23
CA CYS A 217 13.93 -1.89 1.15
C CYS A 217 13.76 -1.23 2.52
N PHE A 218 14.54 -0.18 2.78
CA PHE A 218 14.62 0.46 4.10
C PHE A 218 14.51 1.98 3.95
N ARG A 219 13.61 2.60 4.69
CA ARG A 219 13.45 4.06 4.70
C ARG A 219 13.16 4.54 6.10
N ASP A 220 13.98 5.46 6.59
CA ASP A 220 13.78 6.12 7.88
C ASP A 220 12.92 7.39 7.67
N GLU A 221 11.63 7.19 7.72
CA GLU A 221 10.62 8.23 7.49
C GLU A 221 9.47 8.10 8.50
N ASP A 222 8.62 9.12 8.57
CA ASP A 222 7.43 9.10 9.42
C ASP A 222 6.47 8.01 8.95
N LEU A 223 6.04 7.15 9.88
CA LEU A 223 5.24 5.98 9.57
C LEU A 223 3.74 6.30 9.59
N ARG A 224 3.03 5.67 8.67
CA ARG A 224 1.57 5.70 8.51
C ARG A 224 1.04 4.28 8.39
N ALA A 225 -0.29 4.13 8.22
CA ALA A 225 -0.92 2.82 8.06
C ALA A 225 -0.37 1.99 6.88
N ASP A 226 0.11 2.66 5.84
CA ASP A 226 0.66 2.08 4.61
C ASP A 226 2.19 2.20 4.48
N ARG A 227 2.89 2.56 5.58
CA ARG A 227 4.36 2.71 5.61
C ARG A 227 4.98 1.95 6.75
N GLN A 228 6.12 1.34 6.47
CA GLN A 228 6.99 0.63 7.41
C GLN A 228 8.44 1.04 7.16
N PRO A 229 9.32 1.01 8.20
CA PRO A 229 10.73 1.35 8.01
C PRO A 229 11.47 0.32 7.15
N GLU A 230 10.97 -0.90 7.11
CA GLU A 230 11.37 -1.95 6.18
C GLU A 230 10.15 -2.54 5.49
N PHE A 231 10.23 -2.71 4.18
CA PHE A 231 9.16 -3.21 3.34
C PHE A 231 9.73 -4.00 2.16
N THR A 232 8.88 -4.64 1.38
CA THR A 232 9.31 -5.48 0.28
C THR A 232 8.83 -4.93 -1.05
N GLN A 233 9.72 -4.85 -2.02
CA GLN A 233 9.38 -4.53 -3.41
C GLN A 233 9.51 -5.73 -4.32
N ILE A 234 8.65 -5.80 -5.35
CA ILE A 234 8.91 -6.52 -6.58
C ILE A 234 9.60 -5.53 -7.49
N ASP A 235 10.90 -5.65 -7.63
CA ASP A 235 11.75 -4.71 -8.36
C ASP A 235 12.12 -5.27 -9.73
N ILE A 236 11.95 -4.48 -10.78
CA ILE A 236 12.05 -4.91 -12.18
C ILE A 236 12.88 -3.89 -12.97
N GLU A 237 13.73 -4.38 -13.86
CA GLU A 237 14.46 -3.54 -14.83
C GLU A 237 14.63 -4.31 -16.14
N THR A 238 14.51 -3.59 -17.25
CA THR A 238 14.62 -4.14 -18.62
C THR A 238 15.49 -3.26 -19.48
N SER A 239 16.23 -3.86 -20.42
CA SER A 239 16.91 -3.17 -21.51
C SER A 239 16.09 -3.25 -22.79
N PHE A 240 16.22 -2.24 -23.66
CA PHE A 240 15.63 -2.20 -25.01
C PHE A 240 14.10 -2.31 -25.07
N MET A 241 13.41 -2.04 -23.98
CA MET A 241 11.95 -1.95 -23.92
C MET A 241 11.50 -0.50 -23.77
N SER A 242 10.45 -0.13 -24.50
CA SER A 242 9.79 1.18 -24.29
C SER A 242 8.97 1.20 -23.01
N SER A 243 8.58 2.40 -22.56
CA SER A 243 7.65 2.56 -21.42
C SER A 243 6.35 1.77 -21.63
N GLU A 244 5.79 1.81 -22.83
CA GLU A 244 4.56 1.08 -23.18
C GLU A 244 4.74 -0.44 -23.06
N GLN A 245 5.88 -0.96 -23.47
CA GLN A 245 6.19 -2.40 -23.37
C GLN A 245 6.37 -2.84 -21.92
N VAL A 246 7.03 -2.02 -21.09
CA VAL A 246 7.17 -2.29 -19.66
C VAL A 246 5.80 -2.24 -18.97
N MET A 247 4.98 -1.23 -19.27
CA MET A 247 3.62 -1.13 -18.75
C MET A 247 2.79 -2.34 -19.14
N GLN A 248 2.80 -2.74 -20.42
CA GLN A 248 2.07 -3.92 -20.87
C GLN A 248 2.51 -5.19 -20.16
N LYS A 249 3.80 -5.44 -20.02
CA LYS A 249 4.35 -6.65 -19.39
C LYS A 249 3.98 -6.73 -17.90
N THR A 250 4.07 -5.62 -17.20
CA THR A 250 3.73 -5.56 -15.77
C THR A 250 2.22 -5.57 -15.52
N GLU A 251 1.41 -5.03 -16.46
CA GLU A 251 -0.05 -5.19 -16.45
C GLU A 251 -0.44 -6.67 -16.61
N GLU A 252 0.17 -7.39 -17.56
CA GLU A 252 -0.03 -8.84 -17.72
C GLU A 252 0.25 -9.60 -16.42
N MET A 253 1.31 -9.23 -15.70
CA MET A 253 1.63 -9.84 -14.40
C MET A 253 0.52 -9.62 -13.39
N VAL A 254 0.09 -8.38 -13.17
CA VAL A 254 -0.93 -8.05 -12.16
C VAL A 254 -2.28 -8.66 -12.52
N ARG A 255 -2.70 -8.59 -13.79
CA ARG A 255 -3.91 -9.26 -14.27
C ARG A 255 -3.87 -10.76 -14.02
N GLY A 256 -2.73 -11.39 -14.30
CA GLY A 256 -2.51 -12.81 -14.06
C GLY A 256 -2.59 -13.19 -12.58
N LEU A 257 -2.04 -12.38 -11.67
CA LEU A 257 -2.13 -12.58 -10.22
C LEU A 257 -3.59 -12.54 -9.73
N PHE A 258 -4.36 -11.56 -10.17
CA PHE A 258 -5.77 -11.42 -9.79
C PHE A 258 -6.62 -12.56 -10.34
N LEU A 259 -6.38 -12.97 -11.58
CA LEU A 259 -7.11 -14.08 -12.19
C LEU A 259 -6.79 -15.41 -11.50
N GLU A 260 -5.51 -15.72 -11.27
CA GLU A 260 -5.07 -16.98 -10.66
C GLU A 260 -5.51 -17.10 -9.20
N LEU A 261 -5.33 -16.03 -8.41
CA LEU A 261 -5.46 -16.09 -6.95
C LEU A 261 -6.82 -15.66 -6.42
N LEU A 262 -7.53 -14.79 -7.14
CA LEU A 262 -8.83 -14.24 -6.73
C LEU A 262 -9.96 -14.59 -7.71
N ASN A 263 -9.66 -15.22 -8.84
CA ASN A 263 -10.59 -15.44 -9.94
C ASN A 263 -11.26 -14.14 -10.43
N VAL A 264 -10.50 -13.06 -10.48
CA VAL A 264 -10.93 -11.73 -10.91
C VAL A 264 -10.23 -11.36 -12.21
N ASP A 265 -10.98 -11.06 -13.25
CA ASP A 265 -10.47 -10.46 -14.48
C ASP A 265 -10.54 -8.93 -14.35
N LEU A 266 -9.38 -8.28 -14.24
CA LEU A 266 -9.28 -6.83 -14.15
C LEU A 266 -9.53 -6.11 -15.49
N GLY A 267 -9.49 -6.83 -16.62
CA GLY A 267 -9.54 -6.23 -17.94
C GLY A 267 -8.30 -5.38 -18.28
N GLU A 268 -8.36 -4.66 -19.38
CA GLU A 268 -7.31 -3.71 -19.76
C GLU A 268 -7.36 -2.46 -18.88
N PHE A 269 -6.18 -1.96 -18.48
CA PHE A 269 -6.09 -0.77 -17.65
C PHE A 269 -6.19 0.49 -18.51
N PRO A 270 -7.13 1.41 -18.21
CA PRO A 270 -7.14 2.71 -18.84
C PRO A 270 -5.87 3.49 -18.49
N THR A 271 -5.46 4.39 -19.38
CA THR A 271 -4.31 5.26 -19.18
C THR A 271 -4.77 6.70 -19.20
N MET A 272 -4.31 7.50 -18.24
CA MET A 272 -4.49 8.95 -18.25
C MET A 272 -3.18 9.66 -17.93
N THR A 273 -3.07 10.91 -18.34
CA THR A 273 -1.93 11.75 -18.00
C THR A 273 -2.04 12.24 -16.55
N TYR A 274 -0.91 12.56 -15.95
CA TYR A 274 -0.85 13.23 -14.64
C TYR A 274 -1.71 14.52 -14.65
N ALA A 275 -1.59 15.34 -15.70
CA ALA A 275 -2.37 16.57 -15.81
C ALA A 275 -3.88 16.30 -15.81
N GLU A 276 -4.34 15.27 -16.51
CA GLU A 276 -5.74 14.85 -16.51
C GLU A 276 -6.18 14.35 -15.14
N ALA A 277 -5.38 13.50 -14.48
CA ALA A 277 -5.67 12.99 -13.16
C ALA A 277 -5.82 14.12 -12.11
N MET A 278 -4.90 15.08 -12.11
CA MET A 278 -4.95 16.24 -11.23
C MET A 278 -6.15 17.15 -11.52
N ARG A 279 -6.45 17.37 -12.80
CA ARG A 279 -7.60 18.18 -13.22
C ARG A 279 -8.93 17.55 -12.82
N ARG A 280 -9.13 16.28 -13.12
CA ARG A 280 -10.42 15.58 -12.88
C ARG A 280 -10.61 15.12 -11.44
N PHE A 281 -9.55 14.74 -10.75
CA PHE A 281 -9.64 14.05 -9.46
C PHE A 281 -8.85 14.70 -8.33
N GLY A 282 -8.00 15.68 -8.64
CA GLY A 282 -7.14 16.32 -7.65
C GLY A 282 -6.07 15.39 -7.05
N SER A 283 -5.75 14.30 -7.72
CA SER A 283 -4.78 13.31 -7.26
C SER A 283 -4.14 12.60 -8.45
N ASP A 284 -2.87 12.24 -8.31
CA ASP A 284 -2.13 11.38 -9.24
C ASP A 284 -2.40 9.88 -9.08
N LYS A 285 -3.19 9.52 -8.08
CA LYS A 285 -3.64 8.16 -7.77
C LYS A 285 -5.15 8.11 -7.50
N PRO A 286 -5.99 8.44 -8.49
CA PRO A 286 -7.42 8.52 -8.30
C PRO A 286 -8.07 7.15 -8.10
N ASP A 287 -9.06 7.08 -7.21
CA ASP A 287 -9.96 5.94 -7.14
C ASP A 287 -11.08 6.10 -8.17
N LEU A 288 -10.98 5.36 -9.26
CA LEU A 288 -11.95 5.43 -10.36
C LEU A 288 -13.28 4.72 -10.05
N ARG A 289 -13.40 4.02 -8.93
CA ARG A 289 -14.70 3.51 -8.46
C ARG A 289 -15.61 4.66 -8.03
N ASN A 290 -15.03 5.78 -7.62
CA ASN A 290 -15.74 6.99 -7.23
C ASN A 290 -16.07 7.83 -8.49
N PRO A 291 -17.36 8.03 -8.81
CA PRO A 291 -17.77 8.73 -10.02
C PRO A 291 -17.66 10.26 -9.94
N LEU A 292 -17.39 10.83 -8.77
CA LEU A 292 -17.28 12.26 -8.61
C LEU A 292 -16.03 12.81 -9.31
N GLU A 293 -16.15 13.97 -9.95
CA GLU A 293 -15.05 14.65 -10.61
C GLU A 293 -15.00 16.13 -10.19
N LEU A 294 -13.81 16.72 -10.26
CA LEU A 294 -13.60 18.14 -10.16
C LEU A 294 -13.89 18.78 -11.53
N VAL A 295 -14.64 19.88 -11.53
CA VAL A 295 -14.97 20.63 -12.75
C VAL A 295 -14.45 22.05 -12.59
N ASP A 296 -13.57 22.48 -13.50
CA ASP A 296 -13.01 23.84 -13.49
C ASP A 296 -14.06 24.88 -13.89
N VAL A 297 -14.14 25.94 -13.10
CA VAL A 297 -15.13 27.01 -13.28
C VAL A 297 -14.53 28.42 -13.16
N ALA A 298 -13.20 28.55 -13.16
CA ALA A 298 -12.52 29.84 -12.99
C ALA A 298 -12.98 30.88 -14.04
N ASP A 299 -13.16 30.48 -15.29
CA ASP A 299 -13.64 31.34 -16.38
C ASP A 299 -15.03 31.93 -16.13
N LEU A 300 -15.88 31.22 -15.38
CA LEU A 300 -17.25 31.69 -15.06
C LEU A 300 -17.25 32.67 -13.90
N VAL A 301 -16.29 32.64 -13.00
CA VAL A 301 -16.29 33.41 -11.75
C VAL A 301 -15.14 34.45 -11.67
N LYS A 302 -14.37 34.63 -12.72
CA LYS A 302 -13.22 35.55 -12.75
C LYS A 302 -13.61 37.03 -12.58
N ASP A 303 -14.81 37.40 -12.98
CA ASP A 303 -15.30 38.79 -12.98
C ASP A 303 -16.32 39.08 -11.85
N VAL A 304 -16.60 38.12 -10.97
CA VAL A 304 -17.54 38.32 -9.85
C VAL A 304 -16.93 39.18 -8.74
N GLU A 305 -17.75 39.95 -8.04
CA GLU A 305 -17.33 40.82 -6.91
C GLU A 305 -17.14 40.01 -5.60
N PHE A 306 -16.66 38.80 -5.69
CA PHE A 306 -16.38 37.95 -4.54
C PHE A 306 -14.91 37.53 -4.59
N ALA A 307 -14.10 38.16 -3.74
CA ALA A 307 -12.64 37.99 -3.75
C ALA A 307 -12.16 36.54 -3.58
N VAL A 308 -12.94 35.72 -2.86
CA VAL A 308 -12.64 34.30 -2.68
C VAL A 308 -12.62 33.54 -4.01
N PHE A 309 -13.45 33.95 -4.97
CA PHE A 309 -13.50 33.33 -6.30
C PHE A 309 -12.64 34.07 -7.33
N ASN A 310 -12.80 35.40 -7.42
CA ASN A 310 -12.13 36.17 -8.45
C ASN A 310 -10.59 36.21 -8.25
N GLY A 311 -10.12 36.19 -7.01
CA GLY A 311 -8.71 36.17 -6.71
C GLY A 311 -8.00 34.93 -7.34
N PRO A 312 -8.35 33.72 -6.92
CA PRO A 312 -7.80 32.50 -7.51
C PRO A 312 -8.10 32.33 -9.01
N ALA A 313 -9.27 32.79 -9.47
CA ALA A 313 -9.66 32.68 -10.88
C ALA A 313 -8.78 33.53 -11.83
N ASN A 314 -8.21 34.63 -11.33
CA ASN A 314 -7.32 35.52 -12.07
C ASN A 314 -5.82 35.31 -11.74
N ASP A 315 -5.51 34.44 -10.78
CA ASP A 315 -4.14 34.08 -10.43
C ASP A 315 -3.66 32.93 -11.34
N VAL A 316 -2.52 33.12 -11.94
CA VAL A 316 -1.85 32.10 -12.81
C VAL A 316 -1.59 30.78 -12.06
N GLU A 317 -1.35 30.85 -10.75
CA GLU A 317 -1.17 29.68 -9.86
C GLU A 317 -2.44 29.27 -9.14
N GLY A 318 -3.54 29.99 -9.37
CA GLY A 318 -4.83 29.76 -8.74
C GLY A 318 -5.69 28.76 -9.50
N ARG A 319 -6.70 28.24 -8.80
CA ARG A 319 -7.72 27.36 -9.38
C ARG A 319 -9.05 27.57 -8.68
N VAL A 320 -10.14 27.53 -9.46
CA VAL A 320 -11.49 27.40 -8.93
C VAL A 320 -12.13 26.18 -9.57
N ALA A 321 -12.42 25.19 -8.76
CA ALA A 321 -13.04 23.94 -9.19
C ALA A 321 -14.19 23.56 -8.26
N VAL A 322 -15.15 22.81 -8.81
CA VAL A 322 -16.33 22.37 -8.06
C VAL A 322 -16.49 20.87 -8.14
N ILE A 323 -17.16 20.30 -7.12
CA ILE A 323 -17.66 18.94 -7.11
C ILE A 323 -19.18 18.99 -7.01
N ARG A 324 -19.86 18.33 -7.94
CA ARG A 324 -21.29 18.07 -7.86
C ARG A 324 -21.53 16.77 -7.12
N VAL A 325 -22.38 16.78 -6.09
CA VAL A 325 -22.74 15.59 -5.32
C VAL A 325 -24.21 15.28 -5.52
N PRO A 326 -24.56 14.17 -6.18
CA PRO A 326 -25.95 13.75 -6.32
C PRO A 326 -26.60 13.53 -4.96
N GLY A 327 -27.80 14.07 -4.76
CA GLY A 327 -28.54 13.96 -3.50
C GLY A 327 -27.99 14.82 -2.35
N GLY A 328 -26.97 15.61 -2.58
CA GLY A 328 -26.28 16.40 -1.55
C GLY A 328 -27.07 17.60 -1.01
N ALA A 329 -28.19 18.00 -1.63
CA ALA A 329 -29.07 19.05 -1.11
C ALA A 329 -29.67 18.72 0.27
N GLU A 330 -29.77 17.44 0.61
CA GLU A 330 -30.22 16.95 1.92
C GLU A 330 -29.23 17.20 3.06
N LEU A 331 -27.97 17.55 2.77
CA LEU A 331 -26.98 17.84 3.79
C LEU A 331 -27.44 19.01 4.71
N SER A 332 -27.36 18.76 6.02
CA SER A 332 -27.58 19.79 7.02
C SER A 332 -26.43 20.81 7.02
N ARG A 333 -26.70 21.99 7.58
CA ARG A 333 -25.66 23.01 7.78
C ARG A 333 -24.46 22.46 8.56
N LYS A 334 -24.72 21.68 9.60
CA LYS A 334 -23.67 21.04 10.42
C LYS A 334 -22.78 20.12 9.59
N GLN A 335 -23.37 19.29 8.74
CA GLN A 335 -22.61 18.39 7.88
C GLN A 335 -21.73 19.14 6.88
N ILE A 336 -22.23 20.24 6.31
CA ILE A 336 -21.44 21.11 5.43
C ILE A 336 -20.30 21.79 6.21
N ASP A 337 -20.56 22.24 7.42
CA ASP A 337 -19.55 22.83 8.31
C ASP A 337 -18.46 21.77 8.67
N ASP A 338 -18.84 20.51 8.85
CA ASP A 338 -17.89 19.41 9.10
C ASP A 338 -17.02 19.13 7.87
N TYR A 339 -17.56 19.16 6.65
CA TYR A 339 -16.76 19.09 5.42
C TYR A 339 -15.84 20.32 5.25
N THR A 340 -16.29 21.50 5.67
CA THR A 340 -15.46 22.71 5.66
C THR A 340 -14.24 22.54 6.58
N LYS A 341 -14.42 21.99 7.77
CA LYS A 341 -13.30 21.66 8.68
C LYS A 341 -12.38 20.61 8.07
N TYR A 342 -12.96 19.60 7.41
CA TYR A 342 -12.20 18.53 6.78
C TYR A 342 -11.27 19.05 5.68
N VAL A 343 -11.75 19.88 4.78
CA VAL A 343 -10.91 20.48 3.73
C VAL A 343 -9.86 21.44 4.31
N GLY A 344 -10.16 22.04 5.47
CA GLY A 344 -9.21 22.89 6.21
C GLY A 344 -7.95 22.15 6.65
N ILE A 345 -8.01 20.84 6.89
CA ILE A 345 -6.85 19.99 7.21
C ILE A 345 -5.84 20.01 6.05
N TYR A 346 -6.32 20.16 4.83
CA TYR A 346 -5.54 20.20 3.59
C TYR A 346 -5.22 21.62 3.11
N GLY A 347 -5.40 22.62 3.97
CA GLY A 347 -5.02 24.01 3.71
C GLY A 347 -6.11 24.88 3.08
N ALA A 348 -7.30 24.36 2.78
CA ALA A 348 -8.41 25.16 2.27
C ALA A 348 -8.95 26.12 3.35
N ARG A 349 -9.20 27.37 2.97
CA ARG A 349 -9.68 28.41 3.88
C ARG A 349 -11.19 28.37 4.10
N GLY A 350 -11.93 27.66 3.27
CA GLY A 350 -13.36 27.52 3.32
C GLY A 350 -13.89 26.56 2.26
N LEU A 351 -15.20 26.33 2.30
CA LEU A 351 -15.91 25.48 1.34
C LEU A 351 -17.24 26.14 1.00
N ALA A 352 -17.28 26.96 -0.03
CA ALA A 352 -18.52 27.52 -0.53
C ALA A 352 -19.38 26.42 -1.15
N TRP A 353 -20.69 26.60 -1.08
CA TRP A 353 -21.64 25.58 -1.53
C TRP A 353 -22.87 26.18 -2.19
N MET A 354 -23.51 25.39 -3.04
CA MET A 354 -24.76 25.73 -3.72
C MET A 354 -25.65 24.50 -3.77
N LYS A 355 -26.82 24.56 -3.11
CA LYS A 355 -27.83 23.52 -3.20
C LYS A 355 -28.77 23.79 -4.36
N VAL A 356 -29.04 22.76 -5.15
CA VAL A 356 -30.05 22.78 -6.22
C VAL A 356 -31.30 22.08 -5.69
N ASN A 357 -32.17 22.83 -5.01
CA ASN A 357 -33.39 22.26 -4.43
C ASN A 357 -34.43 21.92 -5.52
N ASP A 358 -34.62 22.86 -6.46
CA ASP A 358 -35.55 22.69 -7.59
C ASP A 358 -35.00 23.41 -8.83
N LEU A 359 -34.51 22.66 -9.78
CA LEU A 359 -33.96 23.20 -11.03
C LEU A 359 -35.02 23.92 -11.88
N ALA A 360 -36.27 23.44 -11.86
CA ALA A 360 -37.38 24.04 -12.62
C ALA A 360 -37.81 25.41 -12.10
N ALA A 361 -37.55 25.71 -10.83
CA ALA A 361 -37.86 27.01 -10.21
C ALA A 361 -36.83 28.11 -10.51
N GLY A 362 -35.80 27.82 -11.31
CA GLY A 362 -34.74 28.78 -11.64
C GLY A 362 -33.99 29.23 -10.40
N MET A 363 -33.68 30.53 -10.30
CA MET A 363 -32.93 31.10 -9.17
C MET A 363 -33.59 30.88 -7.80
N GLU A 364 -34.93 30.80 -7.74
CA GLU A 364 -35.69 30.56 -6.50
C GLU A 364 -35.46 29.12 -5.97
N GLY A 365 -35.13 28.21 -6.85
CA GLY A 365 -34.81 26.81 -6.49
C GLY A 365 -33.37 26.62 -6.04
N ILE A 366 -32.53 27.63 -6.03
CA ILE A 366 -31.12 27.58 -5.65
C ILE A 366 -30.91 28.21 -4.27
N GLN A 367 -30.21 27.51 -3.41
CA GLN A 367 -29.87 28.00 -2.08
C GLN A 367 -28.35 28.04 -1.89
N SER A 368 -27.79 29.22 -1.67
CA SER A 368 -26.35 29.39 -1.45
C SER A 368 -26.04 30.71 -0.74
N PRO A 369 -25.09 30.73 0.21
CA PRO A 369 -24.60 31.97 0.81
C PRO A 369 -23.90 32.91 -0.18
N VAL A 370 -23.37 32.35 -1.28
CA VAL A 370 -22.61 33.09 -2.31
C VAL A 370 -23.50 33.55 -3.48
N LEU A 371 -24.78 33.21 -3.47
CA LEU A 371 -25.70 33.50 -4.58
C LEU A 371 -25.81 35.00 -4.84
N LYS A 372 -25.69 35.85 -3.82
CA LYS A 372 -25.72 37.31 -3.94
C LYS A 372 -24.58 37.90 -4.78
N PHE A 373 -23.52 37.16 -5.01
CA PHE A 373 -22.39 37.57 -5.83
C PHE A 373 -22.46 37.02 -7.26
N LEU A 374 -23.42 36.13 -7.55
CA LEU A 374 -23.57 35.43 -8.84
C LEU A 374 -24.84 35.93 -9.53
N ASN A 375 -24.71 36.30 -10.80
CA ASN A 375 -25.87 36.58 -11.62
C ASN A 375 -26.50 35.29 -12.16
N GLU A 376 -27.70 35.37 -12.73
CA GLU A 376 -28.45 34.25 -13.26
C GLU A 376 -27.68 33.51 -14.37
N ASP A 377 -26.96 34.21 -15.25
CA ASP A 377 -26.22 33.60 -16.35
C ASP A 377 -25.05 32.75 -15.83
N ILE A 378 -24.34 33.20 -14.79
CA ILE A 378 -23.26 32.44 -14.16
C ILE A 378 -23.81 31.21 -13.47
N VAL A 379 -24.90 31.31 -12.72
CA VAL A 379 -25.55 30.19 -12.05
C VAL A 379 -25.98 29.14 -13.10
N LYS A 380 -26.61 29.58 -14.17
CA LYS A 380 -27.03 28.71 -15.27
C LYS A 380 -25.86 27.99 -15.92
N ALA A 381 -24.77 28.69 -16.20
CA ALA A 381 -23.56 28.12 -16.75
C ALA A 381 -22.90 27.11 -15.79
N LEU A 382 -22.90 27.37 -14.47
CA LEU A 382 -22.43 26.43 -13.46
C LEU A 382 -23.26 25.13 -13.45
N LEU A 383 -24.60 25.27 -13.46
CA LEU A 383 -25.51 24.12 -13.48
C LEU A 383 -25.35 23.26 -14.73
N GLU A 384 -25.25 23.92 -15.90
CA GLU A 384 -25.03 23.23 -17.19
C GLU A 384 -23.68 22.49 -17.21
N ARG A 385 -22.59 23.17 -16.83
CA ARG A 385 -21.25 22.61 -16.85
C ARG A 385 -21.09 21.41 -15.90
N THR A 386 -21.72 21.46 -14.75
CA THR A 386 -21.68 20.39 -13.74
C THR A 386 -22.72 19.29 -14.01
N GLY A 387 -23.69 19.53 -14.87
CA GLY A 387 -24.82 18.63 -15.09
C GLY A 387 -25.70 18.46 -13.86
N ALA A 388 -25.75 19.49 -12.99
CA ALA A 388 -26.49 19.43 -11.74
C ALA A 388 -28.00 19.24 -11.96
N GLN A 389 -28.60 18.45 -11.09
CA GLN A 389 -30.02 18.13 -11.07
C GLN A 389 -30.65 18.62 -9.76
N SER A 390 -31.99 18.67 -9.74
CA SER A 390 -32.72 18.90 -8.49
C SER A 390 -32.33 17.87 -7.42
N GLY A 391 -32.01 18.30 -6.23
CA GLY A 391 -31.53 17.49 -5.12
C GLY A 391 -30.00 17.44 -4.96
N ASP A 392 -29.24 18.03 -5.88
CA ASP A 392 -27.78 18.04 -5.84
C ASP A 392 -27.21 19.18 -4.99
N ILE A 393 -25.96 19.06 -4.58
CA ILE A 393 -25.14 20.14 -4.06
C ILE A 393 -23.88 20.31 -4.90
N ILE A 394 -23.46 21.55 -5.10
CA ILE A 394 -22.18 21.92 -5.71
C ILE A 394 -21.30 22.50 -4.61
N LEU A 395 -20.10 21.93 -4.45
CA LEU A 395 -19.10 22.36 -3.48
C LEU A 395 -17.92 23.01 -4.21
N PHE A 396 -17.47 24.18 -3.73
CA PHE A 396 -16.45 25.00 -4.40
C PHE A 396 -15.12 24.92 -3.67
N GLY A 397 -14.05 24.70 -4.41
CA GLY A 397 -12.67 24.91 -3.99
C GLY A 397 -12.06 26.07 -4.76
N ALA A 398 -11.53 27.05 -4.07
CA ALA A 398 -10.93 28.26 -4.65
C ALA A 398 -9.70 28.67 -3.82
N ASP A 399 -8.52 28.46 -4.35
CA ASP A 399 -7.22 28.79 -3.72
C ASP A 399 -6.10 28.59 -4.75
N LYS A 400 -4.86 28.49 -4.30
CA LYS A 400 -3.76 27.97 -5.15
C LYS A 400 -4.10 26.57 -5.69
N ALA A 401 -3.66 26.27 -6.89
CA ALA A 401 -4.03 25.04 -7.57
C ALA A 401 -3.65 23.76 -6.80
N ASN A 402 -2.51 23.75 -6.12
CA ASN A 402 -2.09 22.63 -5.28
C ASN A 402 -3.01 22.44 -4.06
N VAL A 403 -3.42 23.52 -3.41
CA VAL A 403 -4.35 23.48 -2.27
C VAL A 403 -5.72 22.95 -2.72
N VAL A 404 -6.23 23.45 -3.85
CA VAL A 404 -7.50 22.97 -4.44
C VAL A 404 -7.42 21.48 -4.77
N ALA A 405 -6.34 21.03 -5.39
CA ALA A 405 -6.15 19.63 -5.71
C ALA A 405 -6.15 18.73 -4.46
N GLU A 406 -5.35 19.07 -3.45
CA GLU A 406 -5.28 18.28 -2.20
C GLU A 406 -6.60 18.29 -1.43
N ALA A 407 -7.18 19.47 -1.21
CA ALA A 407 -8.41 19.62 -0.43
C ALA A 407 -9.62 19.00 -1.12
N MET A 408 -9.83 19.32 -2.41
CA MET A 408 -10.97 18.80 -3.16
C MET A 408 -10.79 17.33 -3.56
N GLY A 409 -9.56 16.89 -3.78
CA GLY A 409 -9.25 15.47 -3.99
C GLY A 409 -9.56 14.62 -2.75
N ALA A 410 -9.17 15.08 -1.57
CA ALA A 410 -9.51 14.43 -0.30
C ALA A 410 -11.03 14.47 -0.03
N LEU A 411 -11.67 15.60 -0.29
CA LEU A 411 -13.13 15.73 -0.15
C LEU A 411 -13.88 14.80 -1.09
N ARG A 412 -13.40 14.65 -2.31
CA ARG A 412 -13.96 13.71 -3.31
C ARG A 412 -14.01 12.28 -2.76
N LEU A 413 -12.91 11.80 -2.18
CA LEU A 413 -12.85 10.46 -1.59
C LEU A 413 -13.84 10.32 -0.43
N LYS A 414 -13.84 11.29 0.48
CA LYS A 414 -14.75 11.28 1.63
C LYS A 414 -16.22 11.31 1.22
N LEU A 415 -16.59 12.15 0.27
CA LEU A 415 -17.95 12.21 -0.28
C LEU A 415 -18.37 10.89 -0.96
N GLY A 416 -17.45 10.26 -1.68
CA GLY A 416 -17.69 8.97 -2.31
C GLY A 416 -18.04 7.87 -1.32
N GLU A 417 -17.37 7.87 -0.17
CA GLU A 417 -17.65 6.95 0.94
C GLU A 417 -18.95 7.32 1.67
N ASP A 418 -19.08 8.58 2.11
CA ASP A 418 -20.22 9.04 2.91
C ASP A 418 -21.57 8.90 2.16
N PHE A 419 -21.57 9.07 0.84
CA PHE A 419 -22.74 8.90 -0.03
C PHE A 419 -22.83 7.50 -0.67
N ASN A 420 -21.93 6.59 -0.32
CA ASN A 420 -21.89 5.22 -0.87
C ASN A 420 -21.92 5.19 -2.41
N LEU A 421 -21.07 5.99 -3.04
CA LEU A 421 -21.04 6.17 -4.50
C LEU A 421 -20.09 5.23 -5.23
N LEU A 422 -19.25 4.47 -4.53
CA LEU A 422 -18.25 3.60 -5.15
C LEU A 422 -18.92 2.51 -5.99
N LYS A 423 -18.43 2.34 -7.23
CA LYS A 423 -18.95 1.37 -8.20
C LYS A 423 -17.88 0.33 -8.54
N GLY A 424 -18.28 -0.94 -8.44
CA GLY A 424 -17.37 -2.05 -8.68
C GLY A 424 -16.43 -2.30 -7.50
N GLU A 425 -15.65 -3.36 -7.63
CA GLU A 425 -14.69 -3.77 -6.59
C GLU A 425 -13.27 -3.30 -6.93
N TRP A 426 -12.91 -3.30 -8.21
CA TRP A 426 -11.57 -3.03 -8.70
C TRP A 426 -11.58 -2.02 -9.85
N ALA A 427 -10.73 -1.01 -9.75
CA ALA A 427 -10.58 0.02 -10.77
C ALA A 427 -9.09 0.37 -10.98
N PRO A 428 -8.36 -0.45 -11.76
CA PRO A 428 -6.98 -0.19 -12.11
C PRO A 428 -6.84 0.88 -13.18
N LEU A 429 -5.71 1.59 -13.16
CA LEU A 429 -5.32 2.50 -14.24
C LEU A 429 -3.82 2.71 -14.26
N TRP A 430 -3.34 3.25 -15.38
CA TRP A 430 -2.02 3.84 -15.51
C TRP A 430 -2.12 5.37 -15.48
N VAL A 431 -1.21 6.00 -14.74
CA VAL A 431 -0.97 7.44 -14.79
C VAL A 431 0.41 7.66 -15.39
N VAL A 432 0.46 8.51 -16.43
CA VAL A 432 1.66 8.77 -17.22
C VAL A 432 1.92 10.27 -17.38
N ASP A 433 3.03 10.62 -18.02
CA ASP A 433 3.38 12.00 -18.34
C ASP A 433 3.43 12.89 -17.08
N PHE A 434 4.12 12.39 -16.05
CA PHE A 434 4.38 13.19 -14.86
C PHE A 434 5.28 14.39 -15.17
N PRO A 435 5.14 15.52 -14.45
CA PRO A 435 6.14 16.56 -14.53
C PRO A 435 7.54 16.01 -14.22
N MET A 436 8.53 16.45 -14.93
CA MET A 436 9.93 16.04 -14.65
C MET A 436 10.39 16.61 -13.30
N PHE A 437 10.01 17.85 -13.04
CA PHE A 437 10.40 18.61 -11.87
C PHE A 437 9.22 19.26 -11.20
N GLU A 438 9.33 19.44 -9.90
CA GLU A 438 8.45 20.28 -9.08
C GLU A 438 9.24 21.43 -8.48
N LYS A 439 8.59 22.58 -8.30
CA LYS A 439 9.19 23.76 -7.70
C LYS A 439 8.78 23.89 -6.24
N ALA A 440 9.75 23.90 -5.36
CA ALA A 440 9.56 24.18 -3.94
C ALA A 440 10.70 25.11 -3.46
N ASP A 441 10.38 26.09 -2.61
CA ASP A 441 11.34 27.03 -2.03
C ASP A 441 12.28 27.70 -3.05
N GLY A 442 11.77 27.97 -4.25
CA GLY A 442 12.52 28.60 -5.34
C GLY A 442 13.50 27.68 -6.07
N ARG A 443 13.50 26.39 -5.76
CA ARG A 443 14.34 25.36 -6.39
C ARG A 443 13.51 24.33 -7.10
N LEU A 444 14.12 23.63 -8.06
CA LEU A 444 13.55 22.49 -8.74
C LEU A 444 14.01 21.18 -8.08
N TYR A 445 13.07 20.27 -7.89
CA TYR A 445 13.29 18.93 -7.38
C TYR A 445 12.76 17.91 -8.39
N ALA A 446 13.41 16.76 -8.52
CA ALA A 446 12.90 15.68 -9.35
C ALA A 446 11.63 15.09 -8.73
N VAL A 447 10.58 14.94 -9.50
CA VAL A 447 9.30 14.34 -9.04
C VAL A 447 9.50 12.86 -8.68
N HIS A 448 10.29 12.13 -9.47
CA HIS A 448 10.63 10.73 -9.19
C HIS A 448 12.06 10.64 -8.63
N HIS A 449 13.05 10.53 -9.51
CA HIS A 449 14.47 10.52 -9.14
C HIS A 449 15.33 11.13 -10.27
N PRO A 450 16.59 11.51 -9.99
CA PRO A 450 17.42 12.21 -10.96
C PRO A 450 17.82 11.40 -12.21
N PHE A 451 17.54 10.11 -12.22
CA PHE A 451 17.85 9.20 -13.33
C PHE A 451 16.68 8.96 -14.27
N THR A 452 15.53 9.55 -13.98
CA THR A 452 14.33 9.49 -14.84
C THR A 452 14.55 10.27 -16.13
N ALA A 453 14.26 9.67 -17.28
CA ALA A 453 14.39 10.30 -18.57
C ALA A 453 13.25 11.30 -18.82
N PRO A 454 13.56 12.45 -19.42
CA PRO A 454 12.53 13.33 -20.00
C PRO A 454 11.94 12.68 -21.25
N ARG A 455 10.70 13.03 -21.57
CA ARG A 455 10.01 12.50 -22.75
C ARG A 455 10.22 13.41 -23.97
N GLY A 456 10.90 12.89 -24.98
CA GLY A 456 10.96 13.49 -26.31
C GLY A 456 11.67 14.84 -26.42
N VAL A 457 12.57 15.18 -25.50
CA VAL A 457 13.33 16.44 -25.53
C VAL A 457 14.84 16.19 -25.54
N THR A 458 15.56 17.11 -26.19
CA THR A 458 17.02 17.17 -26.15
C THR A 458 17.52 17.84 -24.85
N PRO A 459 18.79 17.68 -24.46
CA PRO A 459 19.35 18.38 -23.30
C PRO A 459 19.14 19.90 -23.35
N ALA A 460 19.30 20.52 -24.53
CA ALA A 460 19.11 21.95 -24.70
C ALA A 460 17.66 22.40 -24.53
N GLU A 461 16.70 21.62 -25.05
CA GLU A 461 15.26 21.87 -24.86
C GLU A 461 14.85 21.71 -23.40
N LEU A 462 15.39 20.71 -22.70
CA LEU A 462 15.15 20.50 -21.27
C LEU A 462 15.67 21.68 -20.45
N GLU A 463 16.87 22.15 -20.74
CA GLU A 463 17.49 23.27 -20.03
C GLU A 463 16.75 24.60 -20.25
N ALA A 464 16.17 24.78 -21.46
CA ALA A 464 15.37 25.95 -21.80
C ALA A 464 14.03 26.00 -21.06
N ASN A 465 13.35 24.86 -20.89
CA ASN A 465 12.00 24.78 -20.31
C ASN A 465 11.84 23.60 -19.32
N PRO A 466 12.60 23.57 -18.22
CA PRO A 466 12.56 22.44 -17.30
C PRO A 466 11.19 22.28 -16.61
N ALA A 467 10.51 23.39 -16.32
CA ALA A 467 9.21 23.38 -15.62
C ALA A 467 8.05 22.78 -16.45
N GLU A 468 8.15 22.83 -17.77
CA GLU A 468 7.12 22.32 -18.69
C GLU A 468 7.43 20.92 -19.24
N THR A 469 8.61 20.39 -18.93
CA THR A 469 9.02 19.08 -19.42
C THR A 469 8.35 17.97 -18.64
N VAL A 470 7.77 17.02 -19.36
CA VAL A 470 7.24 15.78 -18.77
C VAL A 470 8.30 14.68 -18.79
N SER A 471 8.25 13.82 -17.78
CA SER A 471 9.09 12.64 -17.69
C SER A 471 8.46 11.45 -18.39
N ASP A 472 9.27 10.49 -18.80
CA ASP A 472 8.82 9.18 -19.28
C ASP A 472 8.64 8.22 -18.10
N ALA A 473 7.76 8.63 -17.19
CA ALA A 473 7.38 7.91 -15.97
C ALA A 473 5.94 7.43 -16.04
N TYR A 474 5.68 6.36 -15.32
CA TYR A 474 4.38 5.69 -15.31
C TYR A 474 4.13 5.03 -13.94
N ASP A 475 2.94 5.25 -13.39
CA ASP A 475 2.49 4.64 -12.15
C ASP A 475 1.26 3.77 -12.39
N MET A 476 1.26 2.57 -11.82
CA MET A 476 0.08 1.71 -11.76
C MET A 476 -0.69 2.01 -10.48
N VAL A 477 -1.96 2.34 -10.65
CA VAL A 477 -2.87 2.70 -9.55
C VAL A 477 -4.03 1.71 -9.50
N LEU A 478 -4.39 1.30 -8.30
CA LEU A 478 -5.54 0.43 -8.04
C LEU A 478 -6.33 0.97 -6.85
N ASN A 479 -7.61 1.26 -7.07
CA ASN A 479 -8.51 1.71 -6.00
C ASN A 479 -7.96 2.89 -5.17
N GLY A 480 -7.39 3.89 -5.84
CA GLY A 480 -6.83 5.07 -5.17
C GLY A 480 -5.46 4.85 -4.52
N THR A 481 -4.82 3.73 -4.79
CA THR A 481 -3.51 3.37 -4.23
C THR A 481 -2.52 3.11 -5.36
N GLU A 482 -1.36 3.76 -5.29
CA GLU A 482 -0.23 3.43 -6.16
C GLU A 482 0.32 2.05 -5.79
N LEU A 483 0.22 1.10 -6.71
CA LEU A 483 0.79 -0.23 -6.58
C LEU A 483 2.27 -0.25 -6.86
N GLY A 484 2.69 0.51 -7.85
CA GLY A 484 4.07 0.59 -8.28
C GLY A 484 4.28 1.72 -9.27
N GLY A 485 5.49 2.22 -9.30
CA GLY A 485 5.91 3.29 -10.20
C GLY A 485 7.23 2.97 -10.87
N GLY A 486 7.40 3.50 -12.04
CA GLY A 486 8.59 3.32 -12.86
C GLY A 486 8.82 4.40 -13.87
N SER A 487 9.90 4.27 -14.60
CA SER A 487 10.27 5.20 -15.67
C SER A 487 11.26 4.59 -16.66
N VAL A 488 11.38 5.20 -17.81
CA VAL A 488 12.57 5.08 -18.63
C VAL A 488 13.70 5.84 -17.95
N ARG A 489 14.91 5.27 -17.97
CA ARG A 489 16.10 5.87 -17.34
C ARG A 489 16.90 6.64 -18.37
N ILE A 490 17.63 7.64 -17.91
CA ILE A 490 18.62 8.33 -18.70
C ILE A 490 19.77 7.37 -19.00
N HIS A 491 20.12 7.20 -20.28
CA HIS A 491 21.28 6.38 -20.70
C HIS A 491 22.36 7.19 -21.40
N ASN A 492 22.20 8.51 -21.47
CA ASN A 492 23.09 9.44 -22.14
C ASN A 492 23.77 10.36 -21.10
N GLN A 493 25.10 10.49 -21.19
CA GLN A 493 25.88 11.31 -20.26
C GLN A 493 25.49 12.79 -20.28
N GLU A 494 25.29 13.36 -21.46
CA GLU A 494 24.95 14.78 -21.61
C GLU A 494 23.61 15.10 -20.97
N MET A 495 22.60 14.24 -21.19
CA MET A 495 21.30 14.38 -20.57
C MET A 495 21.39 14.28 -19.04
N GLN A 496 22.17 13.33 -18.51
CA GLN A 496 22.34 13.17 -17.07
C GLN A 496 23.03 14.38 -16.43
N ALA A 497 24.05 14.91 -17.09
CA ALA A 497 24.73 16.12 -16.64
C ALA A 497 23.78 17.33 -16.64
N THR A 498 22.93 17.45 -17.65
CA THR A 498 21.93 18.52 -17.76
C THR A 498 20.92 18.45 -16.62
N VAL A 499 20.38 17.26 -16.31
CA VAL A 499 19.46 17.06 -15.18
C VAL A 499 20.11 17.45 -13.86
N PHE A 500 21.34 17.04 -13.61
CA PHE A 500 22.07 17.43 -12.39
C PHE A 500 22.27 18.93 -12.25
N ARG A 501 22.60 19.63 -13.34
CA ARG A 501 22.71 21.11 -13.34
C ARG A 501 21.38 21.77 -12.96
N ILE A 502 20.27 21.31 -13.55
CA ILE A 502 18.94 21.84 -13.26
C ILE A 502 18.57 21.63 -11.78
N LEU A 503 18.95 20.49 -11.21
CA LEU A 503 18.71 20.17 -9.79
C LEU A 503 19.69 20.88 -8.84
N GLY A 504 20.68 21.61 -9.38
CA GLY A 504 21.70 22.29 -8.57
C GLY A 504 22.70 21.34 -7.93
N ILE A 505 22.86 20.14 -8.47
CA ILE A 505 23.88 19.16 -8.04
C ILE A 505 25.19 19.50 -8.77
N THR A 506 26.23 19.80 -8.01
CA THR A 506 27.56 20.11 -8.57
C THR A 506 28.24 18.87 -9.13
N ASP A 507 29.24 19.05 -10.01
CA ASP A 507 29.99 17.93 -10.58
C ASP A 507 30.72 17.13 -9.48
N GLU A 508 31.20 17.79 -8.44
CA GLU A 508 31.83 17.16 -7.28
C GLU A 508 30.84 16.31 -6.48
N GLU A 509 29.66 16.85 -6.21
CA GLU A 509 28.58 16.12 -5.52
C GLU A 509 28.09 14.94 -6.33
N ALA A 510 27.89 15.11 -7.64
CA ALA A 510 27.48 14.05 -8.53
C ALA A 510 28.50 12.92 -8.58
N LYS A 511 29.79 13.27 -8.64
CA LYS A 511 30.89 12.29 -8.62
C LYS A 511 30.98 11.56 -7.28
N GLU A 512 30.82 12.27 -6.17
CA GLU A 512 30.87 11.67 -4.83
C GLU A 512 29.72 10.68 -4.60
N LYS A 513 28.50 11.07 -4.97
CA LYS A 513 27.28 10.30 -4.71
C LYS A 513 27.02 9.19 -5.75
N PHE A 514 27.28 9.49 -7.03
CA PHE A 514 26.88 8.68 -8.18
C PHE A 514 28.03 8.38 -9.16
N GLY A 515 29.28 8.60 -8.75
CA GLY A 515 30.43 8.49 -9.63
C GLY A 515 30.53 7.15 -10.36
N PHE A 516 30.21 6.05 -9.71
CA PHE A 516 30.21 4.72 -10.31
C PHE A 516 29.15 4.55 -11.42
N LEU A 517 27.97 5.15 -11.27
CA LEU A 517 26.94 5.14 -12.31
C LEU A 517 27.32 6.04 -13.48
N LEU A 518 27.81 7.25 -13.19
CA LEU A 518 28.25 8.21 -14.21
C LEU A 518 29.39 7.66 -15.06
N GLU A 519 30.31 6.94 -14.44
CA GLU A 519 31.38 6.26 -15.16
C GLU A 519 30.83 5.14 -16.03
N ALA A 520 29.92 4.31 -15.51
CA ALA A 520 29.29 3.23 -16.26
C ALA A 520 28.54 3.72 -17.52
N LEU A 521 27.92 4.91 -17.47
CA LEU A 521 27.25 5.53 -18.62
C LEU A 521 28.20 5.76 -19.82
N ARG A 522 29.50 5.80 -19.58
CA ARG A 522 30.51 6.01 -20.62
C ARG A 522 30.76 4.77 -21.49
N TYR A 523 30.33 3.60 -21.08
CA TYR A 523 30.70 2.32 -21.67
C TYR A 523 29.54 1.60 -22.38
N GLY A 524 28.82 2.32 -23.26
CA GLY A 524 27.80 1.73 -24.11
C GLY A 524 26.54 1.32 -23.35
N THR A 525 26.06 2.16 -22.46
CA THR A 525 24.82 1.93 -21.72
C THR A 525 23.62 1.74 -22.64
N PRO A 526 22.88 0.63 -22.53
CA PRO A 526 21.66 0.44 -23.32
C PRO A 526 20.53 1.35 -22.80
N PRO A 527 19.54 1.68 -23.65
CA PRO A 527 18.30 2.23 -23.17
C PRO A 527 17.66 1.21 -22.22
N HIS A 528 17.18 1.66 -21.06
CA HIS A 528 16.62 0.79 -20.03
C HIS A 528 15.49 1.48 -19.28
N ALA A 529 14.57 0.66 -18.79
CA ALA A 529 13.37 1.09 -18.12
C ALA A 529 12.96 0.07 -17.06
N GLY A 530 12.33 0.50 -16.01
CA GLY A 530 11.92 -0.39 -14.93
C GLY A 530 10.75 0.13 -14.13
N LEU A 531 10.37 -0.69 -13.17
CA LEU A 531 9.25 -0.44 -12.26
C LEU A 531 9.51 -1.17 -10.94
N ALA A 532 8.98 -0.66 -9.87
CA ALA A 532 8.96 -1.35 -8.58
C ALA A 532 7.54 -1.36 -8.01
N PHE A 533 7.05 -2.53 -7.61
CA PHE A 533 5.79 -2.68 -6.89
C PHE A 533 6.04 -2.82 -5.39
N GLY A 534 5.21 -2.19 -4.58
CA GLY A 534 5.14 -2.50 -3.15
C GLY A 534 4.40 -3.81 -2.92
N LEU A 535 5.13 -4.91 -2.63
CA LEU A 535 4.52 -6.22 -2.40
C LEU A 535 3.54 -6.19 -1.22
N ASP A 536 3.91 -5.53 -0.11
CA ASP A 536 3.06 -5.41 1.07
C ASP A 536 1.74 -4.72 0.74
N ARG A 537 1.79 -3.66 -0.05
CA ARG A 537 0.62 -2.88 -0.47
C ARG A 537 -0.27 -3.69 -1.42
N LEU A 538 0.32 -4.39 -2.38
CA LEU A 538 -0.41 -5.29 -3.30
C LEU A 538 -1.17 -6.37 -2.52
N VAL A 539 -0.49 -7.05 -1.59
CA VAL A 539 -1.11 -8.11 -0.78
C VAL A 539 -2.18 -7.53 0.15
N MET A 540 -1.95 -6.36 0.73
CA MET A 540 -2.94 -5.65 1.54
C MET A 540 -4.24 -5.44 0.76
N LEU A 541 -4.16 -4.91 -0.46
CA LEU A 541 -5.34 -4.69 -1.32
C LEU A 541 -6.01 -6.00 -1.72
N MET A 542 -5.25 -7.00 -2.14
CA MET A 542 -5.80 -8.29 -2.58
C MET A 542 -6.48 -9.07 -1.45
N THR A 543 -6.08 -8.87 -0.20
CA THR A 543 -6.67 -9.54 0.97
C THR A 543 -7.72 -8.71 1.70
N GLY A 544 -7.95 -7.46 1.28
CA GLY A 544 -8.87 -6.55 1.95
C GLY A 544 -8.41 -6.08 3.34
N ALA A 545 -7.12 -6.23 3.65
CA ALA A 545 -6.55 -5.75 4.91
C ALA A 545 -6.51 -4.20 4.93
N SER A 546 -6.70 -3.61 6.11
CA SER A 546 -6.71 -2.16 6.30
C SER A 546 -5.32 -1.57 6.56
N SER A 547 -4.33 -2.42 6.84
CA SER A 547 -2.95 -2.01 7.13
C SER A 547 -1.96 -3.02 6.56
N ILE A 548 -0.81 -2.54 6.09
CA ILE A 548 0.29 -3.43 5.65
C ILE A 548 0.85 -4.25 6.81
N ARG A 549 0.68 -3.82 8.06
CA ARG A 549 1.07 -4.61 9.24
C ARG A 549 0.32 -5.93 9.36
N ASP A 550 -0.87 -6.02 8.76
CA ASP A 550 -1.68 -7.25 8.78
C ASP A 550 -1.24 -8.29 7.75
N VAL A 551 -0.38 -7.91 6.81
CA VAL A 551 0.16 -8.79 5.76
C VAL A 551 1.68 -9.00 5.86
N MET A 552 2.28 -8.54 6.94
CA MET A 552 3.69 -8.76 7.29
C MET A 552 3.78 -9.64 8.53
N ALA A 553 4.75 -10.55 8.57
CA ALA A 553 4.89 -11.47 9.70
C ALA A 553 5.19 -10.71 11.01
N PHE A 554 6.23 -9.87 11.02
CA PHE A 554 6.71 -9.15 12.21
C PHE A 554 6.95 -7.66 11.87
N PRO A 555 5.86 -6.87 11.71
CA PRO A 555 5.98 -5.46 11.42
C PRO A 555 6.41 -4.65 12.64
N LYS A 556 6.86 -3.41 12.41
CA LYS A 556 7.08 -2.42 13.45
C LYS A 556 5.78 -1.66 13.78
N THR A 557 5.74 -1.07 14.96
CA THR A 557 4.70 -0.09 15.34
C THR A 557 4.83 1.19 14.53
N THR A 558 3.87 2.10 14.66
CA THR A 558 3.92 3.45 14.06
C THR A 558 5.08 4.31 14.60
N THR A 559 5.67 3.93 15.73
CA THR A 559 6.88 4.56 16.29
C THR A 559 8.17 3.84 15.92
N ALA A 560 8.14 2.98 14.90
CA ALA A 560 9.28 2.19 14.41
C ALA A 560 9.91 1.26 15.46
N ALA A 561 9.10 0.74 16.38
CA ALA A 561 9.54 -0.19 17.43
C ALA A 561 8.96 -1.59 17.21
N CYS A 562 9.67 -2.60 17.70
CA CYS A 562 9.21 -3.98 17.73
C CYS A 562 8.91 -4.41 19.18
N PRO A 563 7.65 -4.49 19.60
CA PRO A 563 7.31 -4.89 20.97
C PRO A 563 7.68 -6.35 21.30
N LEU A 564 7.79 -7.20 20.29
CA LEU A 564 8.16 -8.61 20.47
C LEU A 564 9.62 -8.78 20.90
N THR A 565 10.53 -8.04 20.26
CA THR A 565 11.98 -8.15 20.49
C THR A 565 12.55 -7.00 21.32
N ASN A 566 11.75 -6.00 21.64
CA ASN A 566 12.15 -4.73 22.25
C ASN A 566 13.21 -3.97 21.41
N ALA A 567 13.16 -4.12 20.09
CA ALA A 567 14.01 -3.35 19.18
C ALA A 567 13.36 -1.99 18.84
N PRO A 568 14.14 -0.91 18.69
CA PRO A 568 15.58 -0.82 18.86
C PRO A 568 15.98 -0.88 20.34
N GLY A 569 17.17 -1.43 20.60
CA GLY A 569 17.75 -1.54 21.93
C GLY A 569 19.08 -0.80 22.04
N GLU A 570 19.63 -0.72 23.24
CA GLU A 570 20.94 -0.16 23.47
C GLU A 570 22.03 -1.06 22.90
N ALA A 571 23.04 -0.46 22.28
CA ALA A 571 24.20 -1.17 21.79
C ALA A 571 25.14 -1.54 22.95
N ASN A 572 25.80 -2.70 22.83
CA ASN A 572 26.82 -3.09 23.78
C ASN A 572 27.96 -2.06 23.80
N PRO A 573 28.35 -1.51 24.98
CA PRO A 573 29.38 -0.49 25.08
C PRO A 573 30.73 -0.89 24.45
N GLN A 574 31.12 -2.17 24.56
CA GLN A 574 32.37 -2.64 23.95
C GLN A 574 32.28 -2.63 22.42
N GLN A 575 31.14 -2.98 21.84
CA GLN A 575 30.92 -2.88 20.40
C GLN A 575 31.04 -1.42 19.91
N LEU A 576 30.51 -0.46 20.67
CA LEU A 576 30.65 0.96 20.34
C LEU A 576 32.12 1.40 20.33
N VAL A 577 32.93 0.95 21.30
CA VAL A 577 34.38 1.21 21.33
C VAL A 577 35.07 0.59 20.11
N GLU A 578 34.75 -0.65 19.76
CA GLU A 578 35.31 -1.33 18.59
C GLU A 578 34.96 -0.61 17.28
N LEU A 579 33.75 -0.04 17.19
CA LEU A 579 33.29 0.74 16.06
C LEU A 579 33.84 2.18 16.03
N GLY A 580 34.41 2.66 17.15
CA GLY A 580 34.85 4.02 17.29
C GLY A 580 33.71 5.04 17.37
N ILE A 581 32.56 4.64 17.95
CA ILE A 581 31.35 5.44 18.04
C ILE A 581 31.08 5.81 19.48
N LYS A 582 30.62 7.04 19.71
CA LYS A 582 30.05 7.51 20.98
C LYS A 582 28.58 7.86 20.79
N VAL A 583 27.73 7.42 21.71
CA VAL A 583 26.37 7.92 21.81
C VAL A 583 26.42 9.31 22.46
N ALA A 584 25.85 10.32 21.80
CA ALA A 584 25.71 11.64 22.38
C ALA A 584 24.80 11.57 23.62
N GLU A 585 25.17 12.28 24.70
CA GLU A 585 24.27 12.42 25.84
C GLU A 585 22.98 13.11 25.37
N LYS A 586 21.83 12.58 25.81
CA LYS A 586 20.56 13.29 25.60
C LYS A 586 20.72 14.69 26.20
N ALA A 587 20.48 15.72 25.41
CA ALA A 587 20.33 17.07 25.95
C ALA A 587 19.27 16.97 27.04
N ALA A 588 19.60 17.36 28.26
CA ALA A 588 18.64 17.39 29.35
C ALA A 588 17.44 18.24 28.86
N ASP A 589 16.25 17.66 28.90
CA ASP A 589 15.02 18.41 28.62
C ASP A 589 15.09 19.67 29.48
N LYS A 590 15.20 20.81 28.82
CA LYS A 590 15.01 22.08 29.50
C LYS A 590 13.56 22.05 29.98
N ALA A 591 13.38 21.73 31.26
CA ALA A 591 12.11 21.92 31.92
C ALA A 591 11.69 23.35 31.65
N GLU A 592 10.61 23.53 30.91
CA GLU A 592 9.91 24.79 30.87
C GLU A 592 9.45 25.10 32.29
N VAL A 593 10.02 26.17 32.86
CA VAL A 593 9.56 26.81 34.10
C VAL A 593 8.46 27.78 33.74
#